data_ffbb3ad5f0d001463ca51b23cdca1bab
#
_entry.id   ffbb3ad5f0d001463ca51b23cdca1bab
#
_cell.length_a   1.000
_cell.length_b   1.000
_cell.length_c   1.000
_cell.angle_alpha   90.00
_cell.angle_beta   90.00
_cell.angle_gamma   90.00
#
_symmetry.space_group_name_H-M   'P 1'
#
loop_
_entity.id
_entity.type
_entity.pdbx_description
1 polymer ?
#
loop_
_entity_poly.entity_id
_entity_poly.type
_entity_poly.pdbx_seq_one_letter_code
_entity_poly.pdbx_strand_id
1 'polypeptide(L)'
;MLQAIGFAFSIVLPNLFLMALGYDMKRRSALNAEFIEVASSIVFNYCLPCLLFFSVLKSDVQILAQSKLLLAGFITTFTLFFLAEIYAKFFISELKDKGVFVQGVFRSNMAIVSLATVFNAYGSEGLGVGAIYMGVITILYNVLAVITLSRTTQKADSVFMQAKSILVKIIKNPLIIALVSAFVYKALDLPMLPEFINKTGGLLGAVALPLALICAGATL
;
A
#
# COMPACT_ATOMS: atom_id res chain seq x y z
N MET A 1 31.10 -3.46 0.20
CA MET A 1 30.20 -4.62 0.06
C MET A 1 29.57 -5.01 1.42
N LEU A 2 30.35 -5.24 2.48
CA LEU A 2 29.83 -5.57 3.82
C LEU A 2 28.89 -4.49 4.39
N GLN A 3 29.19 -3.21 4.19
CA GLN A 3 28.32 -2.10 4.63
C GLN A 3 26.95 -2.09 3.92
N ALA A 4 26.93 -2.37 2.62
CA ALA A 4 25.68 -2.47 1.86
C ALA A 4 24.82 -3.67 2.31
N ILE A 5 25.46 -4.81 2.63
CA ILE A 5 24.78 -5.98 3.19
C ILE A 5 24.25 -5.66 4.59
N GLY A 6 25.05 -5.05 5.46
CA GLY A 6 24.63 -4.63 6.80
C GLY A 6 23.45 -3.65 6.76
N PHE A 7 23.48 -2.69 5.85
CA PHE A 7 22.37 -1.75 5.62
C PHE A 7 21.10 -2.47 5.16
N ALA A 8 21.19 -3.40 4.20
CA ALA A 8 20.05 -4.17 3.75
C ALA A 8 19.42 -5.00 4.89
N PHE A 9 20.25 -5.65 5.71
CA PHE A 9 19.75 -6.38 6.88
C PHE A 9 19.08 -5.48 7.91
N SER A 10 19.65 -4.31 8.21
CA SER A 10 19.06 -3.38 9.17
C SER A 10 17.69 -2.86 8.77
N ILE A 11 17.40 -2.80 7.47
CA ILE A 11 16.11 -2.36 6.93
C ILE A 11 15.09 -3.51 6.93
N VAL A 12 15.50 -4.70 6.52
CA VAL A 12 14.58 -5.81 6.24
C VAL A 12 14.29 -6.65 7.48
N LEU A 13 15.31 -6.91 8.32
CA LEU A 13 15.16 -7.76 9.51
C LEU A 13 14.07 -7.32 10.49
N PRO A 14 13.89 -6.03 10.82
CA PRO A 14 12.81 -5.60 11.70
C PRO A 14 11.43 -6.01 11.18
N ASN A 15 11.21 -5.88 9.86
CA ASN A 15 9.95 -6.28 9.23
C ASN A 15 9.75 -7.80 9.31
N LEU A 16 10.80 -8.57 9.02
CA LEU A 16 10.75 -10.04 9.10
C LEU A 16 10.52 -10.51 10.54
N PHE A 17 11.14 -9.89 11.53
CA PHE A 17 10.90 -10.23 12.94
C PHE A 17 9.46 -9.97 13.38
N LEU A 18 8.86 -8.83 12.97
CA LEU A 18 7.47 -8.54 13.28
C LEU A 18 6.51 -9.52 12.58
N MET A 19 6.79 -9.89 11.34
CA MET A 19 6.02 -10.91 10.64
C MET A 19 6.20 -12.30 11.29
N ALA A 20 7.42 -12.67 11.63
CA ALA A 20 7.69 -13.94 12.34
C ALA A 20 7.01 -14.00 13.70
N LEU A 21 6.98 -12.87 14.44
CA LEU A 21 6.24 -12.75 15.69
C LEU A 21 4.75 -12.98 15.46
N GLY A 22 4.15 -12.35 14.45
CA GLY A 22 2.74 -12.55 14.11
C GLY A 22 2.42 -14.01 13.76
N TYR A 23 3.28 -14.66 12.98
CA TYR A 23 3.17 -16.09 12.65
C TYR A 23 3.23 -16.97 13.91
N ASP A 24 4.21 -16.74 14.80
CA ASP A 24 4.35 -17.51 16.05
C ASP A 24 3.15 -17.30 16.98
N MET A 25 2.68 -16.07 17.15
CA MET A 25 1.47 -15.76 17.95
C MET A 25 0.22 -16.47 17.40
N LYS A 26 0.07 -16.53 16.06
CA LYS A 26 -1.02 -17.28 15.43
C LYS A 26 -0.88 -18.78 15.68
N ARG A 27 0.32 -19.33 15.53
CA ARG A 27 0.60 -20.75 15.76
C ARG A 27 0.34 -21.18 17.22
N ARG A 28 0.60 -20.28 18.17
CA ARG A 28 0.32 -20.50 19.61
C ARG A 28 -1.11 -20.18 20.01
N SER A 29 -2.00 -19.89 19.06
CA SER A 29 -3.38 -19.50 19.30
C SER A 29 -3.54 -18.24 20.18
N ALA A 30 -2.50 -17.40 20.27
CA ALA A 30 -2.56 -16.11 20.94
C ALA A 30 -3.33 -15.07 20.10
N LEU A 31 -3.37 -15.25 18.77
CA LEU A 31 -4.17 -14.47 17.85
C LEU A 31 -5.20 -15.36 17.17
N ASN A 32 -6.47 -15.00 17.25
CA ASN A 32 -7.54 -15.64 16.50
C ASN A 32 -7.79 -14.92 15.17
N ALA A 33 -8.55 -15.55 14.26
CA ALA A 33 -8.85 -14.98 12.94
C ALA A 33 -9.66 -13.67 13.05
N GLU A 34 -10.57 -13.60 14.00
CA GLU A 34 -11.39 -12.40 14.24
C GLU A 34 -10.54 -11.20 14.67
N PHE A 35 -9.58 -11.40 15.60
CA PHE A 35 -8.65 -10.34 15.97
C PHE A 35 -7.84 -9.85 14.78
N ILE A 36 -7.31 -10.75 13.95
CA ILE A 36 -6.51 -10.39 12.78
C ILE A 36 -7.34 -9.55 11.81
N GLU A 37 -8.59 -9.93 11.55
CA GLU A 37 -9.50 -9.20 10.69
C GLU A 37 -9.82 -7.80 11.23
N VAL A 38 -10.21 -7.69 12.49
CA VAL A 38 -10.53 -6.42 13.13
C VAL A 38 -9.29 -5.53 13.23
N ALA A 39 -8.15 -6.06 13.66
CA ALA A 39 -6.90 -5.30 13.75
C ALA A 39 -6.45 -4.80 12.37
N SER A 40 -6.51 -5.63 11.33
CA SER A 40 -6.20 -5.25 9.96
C SER A 40 -7.14 -4.15 9.45
N SER A 41 -8.42 -4.23 9.79
CA SER A 41 -9.42 -3.20 9.46
C SER A 41 -9.10 -1.86 10.15
N ILE A 42 -8.75 -1.88 11.44
CA ILE A 42 -8.35 -0.68 12.18
C ILE A 42 -7.09 -0.07 11.57
N VAL A 43 -6.09 -0.89 11.28
CA VAL A 43 -4.85 -0.43 10.64
C VAL A 43 -5.14 0.24 9.32
N PHE A 44 -5.92 -0.40 8.44
CA PHE A 44 -6.18 0.09 7.09
C PHE A 44 -7.07 1.33 7.07
N ASN A 45 -8.09 1.39 7.95
CA ASN A 45 -9.08 2.48 7.90
C ASN A 45 -8.70 3.68 8.76
N TYR A 46 -7.83 3.53 9.77
CA TYR A 46 -7.49 4.61 10.71
C TYR A 46 -5.98 4.83 10.85
N CYS A 47 -5.19 3.79 11.16
CA CYS A 47 -3.79 3.98 11.51
C CYS A 47 -2.94 4.37 10.29
N LEU A 48 -3.05 3.67 9.17
CA LEU A 48 -2.34 4.00 7.93
C LEU A 48 -2.75 5.36 7.34
N PRO A 49 -4.05 5.72 7.27
CA PRO A 49 -4.45 7.07 6.88
C PRO A 49 -3.82 8.16 7.75
N CYS A 50 -3.82 8.00 9.08
CA CYS A 50 -3.15 8.93 9.98
C CYS A 50 -1.63 8.99 9.68
N LEU A 51 -0.96 7.84 9.55
CA LEU A 51 0.45 7.78 9.22
C LEU A 51 0.77 8.58 7.95
N LEU A 52 0.02 8.34 6.87
CA LEU A 52 0.22 9.01 5.58
C LEU A 52 -0.05 10.49 5.65
N PHE A 53 -1.16 10.89 6.26
CA PHE A 53 -1.55 12.29 6.43
C PHE A 53 -0.44 13.07 7.14
N PHE A 54 -0.03 12.63 8.33
CA PHE A 54 0.99 13.33 9.11
C PHE A 54 2.39 13.24 8.51
N SER A 55 2.72 12.17 7.80
CA SER A 55 3.99 12.06 7.08
C SER A 55 4.09 13.08 5.94
N VAL A 56 3.02 13.26 5.17
CA VAL A 56 2.96 14.27 4.10
C VAL A 56 2.98 15.68 4.68
N LEU A 57 2.25 15.94 5.77
CA LEU A 57 2.29 17.27 6.40
C LEU A 57 3.69 17.66 6.89
N LYS A 58 4.44 16.71 7.43
CA LYS A 58 5.80 16.94 7.97
C LYS A 58 6.89 16.94 6.91
N SER A 59 6.64 16.40 5.73
CA SER A 59 7.62 16.30 4.64
C SER A 59 7.51 17.50 3.70
N ASP A 60 8.65 17.99 3.21
CA ASP A 60 8.70 19.02 2.16
C ASP A 60 8.66 18.42 0.75
N VAL A 61 8.07 17.20 0.64
CA VAL A 61 8.04 16.46 -0.62
C VAL A 61 7.05 17.09 -1.60
N GLN A 62 7.56 17.48 -2.76
CA GLN A 62 6.78 17.96 -3.89
C GLN A 62 6.48 16.80 -4.86
N ILE A 63 5.21 16.67 -5.27
CA ILE A 63 4.78 15.60 -6.19
C ILE A 63 5.57 15.64 -7.51
N LEU A 64 5.78 16.84 -8.07
CA LEU A 64 6.50 17.03 -9.33
C LEU A 64 7.97 16.62 -9.24
N ALA A 65 8.61 16.78 -8.09
CA ALA A 65 9.98 16.33 -7.88
C ALA A 65 10.11 14.80 -7.94
N GLN A 66 9.03 14.06 -7.70
CA GLN A 66 8.99 12.59 -7.75
C GLN A 66 8.61 12.02 -9.13
N SER A 67 8.55 12.85 -10.17
CA SER A 67 8.12 12.45 -11.52
C SER A 67 8.91 11.26 -12.09
N LYS A 68 10.24 11.23 -11.90
CA LYS A 68 11.09 10.12 -12.34
C LYS A 68 10.77 8.80 -11.61
N LEU A 69 10.54 8.87 -10.30
CA LEU A 69 10.15 7.71 -9.50
C LEU A 69 8.78 7.18 -9.92
N LEU A 70 7.82 8.08 -10.13
CA LEU A 70 6.49 7.72 -10.61
C LEU A 70 6.56 7.09 -12.01
N LEU A 71 7.32 7.69 -12.93
CA LEU A 71 7.52 7.14 -14.27
C LEU A 71 8.13 5.74 -14.23
N ALA A 72 9.15 5.52 -13.41
CA ALA A 72 9.73 4.20 -13.21
C ALA A 72 8.69 3.20 -12.69
N GLY A 73 7.85 3.62 -11.72
CA GLY A 73 6.75 2.81 -11.20
C GLY A 73 5.71 2.43 -12.26
N PHE A 74 5.33 3.39 -13.13
CA PHE A 74 4.44 3.13 -14.26
C PHE A 74 5.04 2.13 -15.23
N ILE A 75 6.28 2.35 -15.67
CA ILE A 75 6.98 1.46 -16.62
C ILE A 75 7.08 0.05 -16.04
N THR A 76 7.53 -0.08 -14.79
CA THR A 76 7.66 -1.38 -14.13
C THR A 76 6.31 -2.11 -14.00
N THR A 77 5.27 -1.39 -13.57
CA THR A 77 3.94 -1.97 -13.42
C THR A 77 3.36 -2.46 -14.75
N PHE A 78 3.48 -1.65 -15.82
CA PHE A 78 3.02 -2.05 -17.15
C PHE A 78 3.84 -3.22 -17.70
N THR A 79 5.16 -3.22 -17.49
CA THR A 79 6.03 -4.34 -17.92
C THR A 79 5.61 -5.64 -17.23
N LEU A 80 5.44 -5.62 -15.91
CA LEU A 80 5.00 -6.80 -15.16
C LEU A 80 3.58 -7.24 -15.58
N PHE A 81 2.68 -6.29 -15.80
CA PHE A 81 1.33 -6.58 -16.27
C PHE A 81 1.34 -7.29 -17.63
N PHE A 82 2.07 -6.74 -18.61
CA PHE A 82 2.13 -7.35 -19.94
C PHE A 82 2.83 -8.70 -19.95
N LEU A 83 3.93 -8.85 -19.21
CA LEU A 83 4.62 -10.13 -19.07
C LEU A 83 3.72 -11.19 -18.41
N ALA A 84 2.97 -10.79 -17.36
CA ALA A 84 2.03 -11.68 -16.70
C ALA A 84 0.86 -12.09 -17.61
N GLU A 85 0.32 -11.16 -18.41
CA GLU A 85 -0.74 -11.45 -19.39
C GLU A 85 -0.25 -12.43 -20.47
N ILE A 86 0.97 -12.21 -20.99
CA ILE A 86 1.59 -13.12 -21.96
C ILE A 86 1.79 -14.50 -21.35
N TYR A 87 2.37 -14.58 -20.16
CA TYR A 87 2.58 -15.83 -19.46
C TYR A 87 1.25 -16.57 -19.21
N ALA A 88 0.26 -15.86 -18.65
CA ALA A 88 -1.05 -16.43 -18.36
C ALA A 88 -1.77 -16.96 -19.62
N LYS A 89 -1.57 -16.31 -20.77
CA LYS A 89 -2.15 -16.75 -22.05
C LYS A 89 -1.64 -18.14 -22.45
N PHE A 90 -0.35 -18.43 -22.24
CA PHE A 90 0.28 -19.68 -22.69
C PHE A 90 0.25 -20.79 -21.65
N PHE A 91 0.30 -20.47 -20.36
CA PHE A 91 0.54 -21.45 -19.29
C PHE A 91 -0.66 -21.66 -18.34
N ILE A 92 -1.69 -20.81 -18.37
CA ILE A 92 -2.85 -20.94 -17.50
C ILE A 92 -4.08 -21.23 -18.35
N SER A 93 -4.73 -22.36 -18.09
CA SER A 93 -5.88 -22.81 -18.88
C SER A 93 -7.18 -22.13 -18.44
N GLU A 94 -7.42 -22.03 -17.14
CA GLU A 94 -8.67 -21.51 -16.60
C GLU A 94 -8.72 -19.99 -16.60
N LEU A 95 -9.82 -19.46 -17.16
CA LEU A 95 -9.98 -18.01 -17.34
C LEU A 95 -10.00 -17.24 -16.01
N LYS A 96 -10.57 -17.84 -14.96
CA LYS A 96 -10.62 -17.26 -13.60
C LYS A 96 -9.22 -17.11 -12.99
N ASP A 97 -8.39 -18.14 -13.15
CA ASP A 97 -7.05 -18.18 -12.57
C ASP A 97 -6.09 -17.20 -13.26
N LYS A 98 -6.30 -16.96 -14.57
CA LYS A 98 -5.54 -15.94 -15.31
C LYS A 98 -5.61 -14.57 -14.63
N GLY A 99 -6.81 -14.13 -14.29
CA GLY A 99 -7.01 -12.81 -13.68
C GLY A 99 -6.38 -12.70 -12.29
N VAL A 100 -6.48 -13.76 -11.50
CA VAL A 100 -5.87 -13.82 -10.16
C VAL A 100 -4.34 -13.81 -10.27
N PHE A 101 -3.78 -14.64 -11.16
CA PHE A 101 -2.34 -14.72 -11.41
C PHE A 101 -1.77 -13.37 -11.86
N VAL A 102 -2.38 -12.75 -12.89
CA VAL A 102 -1.90 -11.47 -13.42
C VAL A 102 -1.89 -10.39 -12.34
N GLN A 103 -2.96 -10.31 -11.52
CA GLN A 103 -2.98 -9.39 -10.38
C GLN A 103 -1.90 -9.71 -9.35
N GLY A 104 -1.67 -10.99 -9.05
CA GLY A 104 -0.63 -11.42 -8.11
C GLY A 104 0.79 -11.01 -8.55
N VAL A 105 1.03 -10.91 -9.87
CA VAL A 105 2.35 -10.54 -10.41
C VAL A 105 2.61 -9.02 -10.32
N PHE A 106 1.67 -8.18 -10.75
CA PHE A 106 1.94 -6.74 -10.80
C PHE A 106 1.59 -5.99 -9.51
N ARG A 107 0.73 -6.56 -8.66
CA ARG A 107 0.23 -5.88 -7.46
C ARG A 107 1.10 -6.18 -6.25
N SER A 108 1.91 -5.23 -5.82
CA SER A 108 2.72 -5.33 -4.61
C SER A 108 1.96 -4.89 -3.35
N ASN A 109 2.40 -5.40 -2.19
CA ASN A 109 1.91 -4.94 -0.88
C ASN A 109 2.62 -3.63 -0.47
N MET A 110 2.25 -2.52 -1.14
CA MET A 110 2.89 -1.23 -0.90
C MET A 110 2.51 -0.62 0.45
N ALA A 111 1.27 -0.81 0.90
CA ALA A 111 0.76 -0.17 2.10
C ALA A 111 1.40 -0.70 3.40
N ILE A 112 1.86 -1.94 3.41
CA ILE A 112 2.42 -2.58 4.61
C ILE A 112 3.92 -2.78 4.44
N VAL A 113 4.32 -3.68 3.54
CA VAL A 113 5.73 -4.10 3.45
C VAL A 113 6.61 -3.01 2.86
N SER A 114 6.17 -2.34 1.78
CA SER A 114 6.98 -1.31 1.13
C SER A 114 7.12 -0.07 2.00
N LEU A 115 6.02 0.43 2.63
CA LEU A 115 6.11 1.59 3.52
C LEU A 115 6.95 1.31 4.76
N ALA A 116 6.85 0.12 5.37
CA ALA A 116 7.70 -0.26 6.49
C ALA A 116 9.18 -0.32 6.10
N THR A 117 9.49 -0.86 4.92
CA THR A 117 10.85 -0.90 4.38
C THR A 117 11.40 0.50 4.11
N VAL A 118 10.60 1.38 3.52
CA VAL A 118 10.97 2.77 3.25
C VAL A 118 11.16 3.55 4.55
N PHE A 119 10.31 3.34 5.54
CA PHE A 119 10.45 3.95 6.85
C PHE A 119 11.75 3.52 7.56
N ASN A 120 12.05 2.22 7.54
CA ASN A 120 13.30 1.70 8.13
C ASN A 120 14.55 2.22 7.42
N ALA A 121 14.47 2.50 6.10
CA ALA A 121 15.60 2.97 5.32
C ALA A 121 15.83 4.49 5.42
N TYR A 122 14.75 5.28 5.40
CA TYR A 122 14.80 6.72 5.18
C TYR A 122 13.97 7.52 6.20
N GLY A 123 13.40 6.88 7.23
CA GLY A 123 12.61 7.54 8.26
C GLY A 123 11.34 8.20 7.73
N SER A 124 10.93 9.28 8.41
CA SER A 124 9.70 10.01 8.09
C SER A 124 9.73 10.73 6.74
N GLU A 125 10.91 11.16 6.26
CA GLU A 125 11.05 11.78 4.94
C GLU A 125 10.76 10.77 3.82
N GLY A 126 11.31 9.55 3.95
CA GLY A 126 11.02 8.46 3.04
C GLY A 126 9.54 8.09 2.99
N LEU A 127 8.83 8.15 4.13
CA LEU A 127 7.39 7.91 4.17
C LEU A 127 6.60 8.90 3.32
N GLY A 128 6.98 10.18 3.31
CA GLY A 128 6.33 11.19 2.47
C GLY A 128 6.44 10.86 0.98
N VAL A 129 7.65 10.48 0.52
CA VAL A 129 7.89 10.02 -0.86
C VAL A 129 7.13 8.74 -1.16
N GLY A 130 7.22 7.76 -0.25
CA GLY A 130 6.52 6.48 -0.35
C GLY A 130 5.00 6.63 -0.40
N ALA A 131 4.45 7.57 0.35
CA ALA A 131 3.02 7.88 0.36
C ALA A 131 2.54 8.41 -1.01
N ILE A 132 3.29 9.34 -1.62
CA ILE A 132 2.97 9.85 -2.96
C ILE A 132 3.01 8.72 -3.98
N TYR A 133 4.10 7.95 -3.99
CA TYR A 133 4.27 6.80 -4.88
C TYR A 133 3.12 5.81 -4.73
N MET A 134 2.82 5.41 -3.50
CA MET A 134 1.73 4.48 -3.19
C MET A 134 0.38 5.01 -3.66
N GLY A 135 0.06 6.28 -3.40
CA GLY A 135 -1.22 6.87 -3.79
C GLY A 135 -1.43 6.81 -5.31
N VAL A 136 -0.43 7.24 -6.08
CA VAL A 136 -0.50 7.27 -7.55
C VAL A 136 -0.54 5.85 -8.13
N ILE A 137 0.37 4.96 -7.70
CA ILE A 137 0.44 3.60 -8.25
C ILE A 137 -0.76 2.75 -7.83
N THR A 138 -1.38 3.00 -6.66
CA THR A 138 -2.63 2.33 -6.25
C THR A 138 -3.78 2.63 -7.23
N ILE A 139 -3.85 3.84 -7.76
CA ILE A 139 -4.84 4.18 -8.80
C ILE A 139 -4.60 3.31 -10.05
N LEU A 140 -3.35 3.23 -10.52
CA LEU A 140 -2.99 2.37 -11.64
C LEU A 140 -3.33 0.89 -11.37
N TYR A 141 -3.00 0.37 -10.19
CA TYR A 141 -3.34 -1.00 -9.81
C TYR A 141 -4.84 -1.28 -9.86
N ASN A 142 -5.65 -0.33 -9.38
CA ASN A 142 -7.12 -0.49 -9.42
C ASN A 142 -7.65 -0.49 -10.85
N VAL A 143 -7.10 0.34 -11.74
CA VAL A 143 -7.46 0.35 -13.16
C VAL A 143 -7.10 -0.99 -13.81
N LEU A 144 -5.85 -1.43 -13.68
CA LEU A 144 -5.38 -2.68 -14.27
C LEU A 144 -6.11 -3.91 -13.70
N ALA A 145 -6.40 -3.92 -12.38
CA ALA A 145 -7.15 -5.00 -11.74
C ALA A 145 -8.56 -5.14 -12.34
N VAL A 146 -9.25 -4.03 -12.57
CA VAL A 146 -10.58 -4.09 -13.19
C VAL A 146 -10.50 -4.57 -14.63
N ILE A 147 -9.51 -4.10 -15.41
CA ILE A 147 -9.30 -4.57 -16.79
C ILE A 147 -9.06 -6.08 -16.81
N THR A 148 -8.22 -6.59 -15.92
CA THR A 148 -7.88 -8.01 -15.84
C THR A 148 -9.09 -8.85 -15.42
N LEU A 149 -9.80 -8.44 -14.36
CA LEU A 149 -10.94 -9.20 -13.82
C LEU A 149 -12.19 -9.13 -14.71
N SER A 150 -12.41 -8.03 -15.42
CA SER A 150 -13.55 -7.92 -16.33
C SER A 150 -13.48 -8.92 -17.48
N ARG A 151 -12.28 -9.29 -17.91
CA ARG A 151 -12.06 -10.31 -18.95
C ARG A 151 -12.31 -11.74 -18.46
N THR A 152 -12.20 -11.96 -17.14
CA THR A 152 -12.36 -13.29 -16.53
C THR A 152 -13.77 -13.57 -16.04
N THR A 153 -14.61 -12.55 -15.93
CA THR A 153 -16.00 -12.67 -15.52
C THR A 153 -16.89 -12.68 -16.76
N GLN A 154 -17.69 -13.71 -16.93
CA GLN A 154 -18.63 -13.86 -18.08
C GLN A 154 -19.76 -12.81 -18.13
N LYS A 155 -19.86 -11.94 -17.11
CA LYS A 155 -20.78 -10.79 -17.11
C LYS A 155 -20.09 -9.61 -17.77
N ALA A 156 -20.53 -9.31 -18.99
CA ALA A 156 -20.16 -8.08 -19.70
C ALA A 156 -20.83 -6.87 -19.03
N ASP A 157 -20.30 -6.45 -17.87
CA ASP A 157 -20.64 -5.14 -17.34
C ASP A 157 -20.19 -4.08 -18.35
N SER A 158 -21.03 -3.10 -18.62
CA SER A 158 -20.68 -2.03 -19.55
C SER A 158 -19.38 -1.32 -19.08
N VAL A 159 -18.56 -0.86 -20.02
CA VAL A 159 -17.33 -0.10 -19.73
C VAL A 159 -17.61 1.06 -18.76
N PHE A 160 -18.79 1.66 -18.86
CA PHE A 160 -19.25 2.71 -17.95
C PHE A 160 -19.43 2.21 -16.51
N MET A 161 -20.01 1.05 -16.28
CA MET A 161 -20.15 0.46 -14.94
C MET A 161 -18.79 0.10 -14.32
N GLN A 162 -17.89 -0.40 -15.13
CA GLN A 162 -16.52 -0.68 -14.69
C GLN A 162 -15.78 0.60 -14.29
N ALA A 163 -15.82 1.64 -15.11
CA ALA A 163 -15.24 2.94 -14.81
C ALA A 163 -15.82 3.56 -13.54
N LYS A 164 -17.15 3.48 -13.36
CA LYS A 164 -17.82 3.93 -12.14
C LYS A 164 -17.36 3.14 -10.91
N SER A 165 -17.21 1.83 -11.01
CA SER A 165 -16.70 0.98 -9.93
C SER A 165 -15.27 1.35 -9.52
N ILE A 166 -14.39 1.60 -10.49
CA ILE A 166 -13.02 2.08 -10.23
C ILE A 166 -13.06 3.41 -9.49
N LEU A 167 -13.81 4.37 -10.00
CA LEU A 167 -13.92 5.71 -9.42
C LEU A 167 -14.40 5.67 -7.97
N VAL A 168 -15.44 4.87 -7.70
CA VAL A 168 -15.98 4.69 -6.35
C VAL A 168 -14.93 4.06 -5.42
N LYS A 169 -14.18 3.06 -5.88
CA LYS A 169 -13.11 2.44 -5.08
C LYS A 169 -11.98 3.42 -4.76
N ILE A 170 -11.61 4.29 -5.71
CA ILE A 170 -10.59 5.31 -5.51
C ILE A 170 -11.07 6.36 -4.49
N ILE A 171 -12.27 6.92 -4.70
CA ILE A 171 -12.83 7.97 -3.83
C ILE A 171 -13.09 7.47 -2.41
N LYS A 172 -13.47 6.20 -2.24
CA LYS A 172 -13.73 5.59 -0.93
C LYS A 172 -12.49 5.01 -0.26
N ASN A 173 -11.32 5.03 -0.91
CA ASN A 173 -10.10 4.49 -0.32
C ASN A 173 -9.58 5.42 0.78
N PRO A 174 -9.51 4.97 2.05
CA PRO A 174 -9.11 5.82 3.17
C PRO A 174 -7.68 6.35 3.05
N LEU A 175 -6.79 5.58 2.41
CA LEU A 175 -5.40 5.99 2.19
C LEU A 175 -5.32 7.13 1.16
N ILE A 176 -6.11 7.06 0.09
CA ILE A 176 -6.18 8.11 -0.93
C ILE A 176 -6.82 9.37 -0.36
N ILE A 177 -7.89 9.22 0.42
CA ILE A 177 -8.55 10.34 1.10
C ILE A 177 -7.55 11.06 2.01
N ALA A 178 -6.82 10.33 2.85
CA ALA A 178 -5.83 10.90 3.76
C ALA A 178 -4.72 11.65 3.00
N LEU A 179 -4.23 11.06 1.91
CA LEU A 179 -3.19 11.65 1.07
C LEU A 179 -3.66 12.96 0.43
N VAL A 180 -4.82 12.93 -0.23
CA VAL A 180 -5.42 14.11 -0.86
C VAL A 180 -5.69 15.20 0.16
N SER A 181 -6.26 14.85 1.33
CA SER A 181 -6.52 15.79 2.42
C SER A 181 -5.24 16.45 2.93
N ALA A 182 -4.12 15.70 3.04
CA ALA A 182 -2.83 16.25 3.45
C ALA A 182 -2.27 17.26 2.43
N PHE A 183 -2.37 16.95 1.12
CA PHE A 183 -1.94 17.87 0.07
C PHE A 183 -2.82 19.11 -0.02
N VAL A 184 -4.14 18.96 0.10
CA VAL A 184 -5.07 20.11 0.14
C VAL A 184 -4.76 21.00 1.35
N TYR A 185 -4.51 20.40 2.52
CA TYR A 185 -4.14 21.13 3.73
C TYR A 185 -2.88 21.99 3.53
N LYS A 186 -1.83 21.39 2.91
CA LYS A 186 -0.59 22.12 2.59
C LYS A 186 -0.80 23.19 1.51
N ALA A 187 -1.56 22.90 0.48
CA ALA A 187 -1.81 23.83 -0.62
C ALA A 187 -2.61 25.06 -0.22
N LEU A 188 -3.46 24.93 0.81
CA LEU A 188 -4.24 26.03 1.38
C LEU A 188 -3.49 26.81 2.47
N ASP A 189 -2.25 26.45 2.75
CA ASP A 189 -1.41 27.07 3.77
C ASP A 189 -2.11 27.22 5.13
N LEU A 190 -2.87 26.16 5.52
CA LEU A 190 -3.67 26.17 6.72
C LEU A 190 -2.78 26.19 7.98
N PRO A 191 -3.24 26.82 9.07
CA PRO A 191 -2.47 26.93 10.31
C PRO A 191 -2.18 25.54 10.88
N MET A 192 -1.06 25.43 11.63
CA MET A 192 -0.68 24.16 12.26
C MET A 192 -1.83 23.57 13.06
N LEU A 193 -2.04 22.26 12.89
CA LEU A 193 -3.03 21.52 13.66
C LEU A 193 -2.75 21.65 15.18
N PRO A 194 -3.78 21.71 16.01
CA PRO A 194 -3.61 21.71 17.46
C PRO A 194 -2.74 20.55 17.94
N GLU A 195 -1.94 20.79 18.98
CA GLU A 195 -0.93 19.83 19.46
C GLU A 195 -1.54 18.47 19.83
N PHE A 196 -2.74 18.46 20.42
CA PHE A 196 -3.42 17.22 20.77
C PHE A 196 -3.79 16.37 19.54
N ILE A 197 -4.17 17.00 18.42
CA ILE A 197 -4.46 16.31 17.16
C ILE A 197 -3.16 15.72 16.58
N ASN A 198 -2.08 16.50 16.57
CA ASN A 198 -0.78 16.04 16.11
C ASN A 198 -0.26 14.85 16.93
N LYS A 199 -0.38 14.92 18.26
CA LYS A 199 0.01 13.83 19.17
C LYS A 199 -0.85 12.58 18.96
N THR A 200 -2.18 12.72 18.94
CA THR A 200 -3.09 11.58 18.74
C THR A 200 -2.88 10.91 17.39
N GLY A 201 -2.81 11.70 16.32
CA GLY A 201 -2.56 11.17 14.98
C GLY A 201 -1.17 10.54 14.83
N GLY A 202 -0.17 11.12 15.49
CA GLY A 202 1.16 10.52 15.55
C GLY A 202 1.20 9.16 16.27
N LEU A 203 0.48 9.03 17.38
CA LEU A 203 0.35 7.75 18.12
C LEU A 203 -0.36 6.69 17.27
N LEU A 204 -1.47 7.04 16.62
CA LEU A 204 -2.16 6.13 15.70
C LEU A 204 -1.26 5.72 14.53
N GLY A 205 -0.53 6.68 13.96
CA GLY A 205 0.42 6.41 12.87
C GLY A 205 1.56 5.49 13.30
N ALA A 206 2.08 5.65 14.52
CA ALA A 206 3.17 4.83 15.04
C ALA A 206 2.81 3.34 15.18
N VAL A 207 1.54 3.04 15.46
CA VAL A 207 1.04 1.65 15.56
C VAL A 207 0.81 1.03 14.18
N ALA A 208 0.65 1.83 13.12
CA ALA A 208 0.23 1.38 11.81
C ALA A 208 1.11 0.26 11.23
N LEU A 209 2.41 0.52 11.06
CA LEU A 209 3.33 -0.42 10.42
C LEU A 209 3.62 -1.66 11.28
N PRO A 210 3.92 -1.54 12.60
CA PRO A 210 4.15 -2.71 13.43
C PRO A 210 2.95 -3.65 13.48
N LEU A 211 1.75 -3.12 13.72
CA LEU A 211 0.55 -3.93 13.81
C LEU A 211 0.18 -4.56 12.46
N ALA A 212 0.35 -3.81 11.36
CA ALA A 212 0.15 -4.33 10.01
C ALA A 212 1.07 -5.52 9.69
N LEU A 213 2.35 -5.43 10.07
CA LEU A 213 3.33 -6.51 9.84
C LEU A 213 3.03 -7.74 10.70
N ILE A 214 2.61 -7.55 11.94
CA ILE A 214 2.17 -8.67 12.82
C ILE A 214 0.94 -9.35 12.21
N CYS A 215 -0.07 -8.59 11.78
CA CYS A 215 -1.25 -9.15 11.12
C CYS A 215 -0.89 -9.88 9.82
N ALA A 216 -0.02 -9.30 9.00
CA ALA A 216 0.44 -9.92 7.77
C ALA A 216 1.19 -11.23 8.03
N GLY A 217 2.05 -11.27 9.05
CA GLY A 217 2.73 -12.49 9.47
C GLY A 217 1.78 -13.56 10.00
N ALA A 218 0.73 -13.16 10.71
CA ALA A 218 -0.29 -14.07 11.21
C ALA A 218 -1.21 -14.65 10.12
N THR A 219 -1.18 -14.12 8.90
CA THR A 219 -1.92 -14.66 7.75
C THR A 219 -1.11 -15.64 6.90
N LEU A 220 0.19 -15.77 7.16
CA LEU A 220 1.07 -16.77 6.54
C LEU A 220 0.87 -18.15 7.18
#